data_2109fa3e03018e8f863b5857be7061de
#
_entry.id   2109fa3e03018e8f863b5857be7061de
#
_cell.length_a   1.000
_cell.length_b   1.000
_cell.length_c   1.000
_cell.angle_alpha   90.00
_cell.angle_beta   90.00
_cell.angle_gamma   90.00
#
_symmetry.space_group_name_H-M   'P 1'
#
loop_
_entity.id
_entity.type
_entity.pdbx_description
1 polymer ?
#
loop_
_entity_poly.entity_id
_entity_poly.type
_entity_poly.pdbx_seq_one_letter_code
_entity_poly.pdbx_strand_id
1 'polypeptide(L)'
;RGVSGYERISWEEALDLVAGEIKRVKRDCGPGAILNGSGSHHTWGHLGYWLSARLRFFNSLGFTPVVHNPDSWEGWYWGAMHHWGHSSRLGAGEAYGTIEDCLQEAQMVVFWSSDPEATGGVYGAFEGTIRRQWLKELGIKLVHIDPFYNHTAALLGGKWLAPRPATGNALALAIAYVWITEDLYDKSYVADRTVGFDKLKQSVLGDEDGIPKTPEWQEKEAGIPAKDVRALARQWGTQKTYLAAGGINGFGSACRCATGNEWARSMVCLMAMQGLGKPGVNLGGMQQGTPVDHRFYFPGYAEGGFSGDYQGTAMAVSLYQRMP
;
A
#
# COMPACT_ATOMS: atom_id res chain seq x y z
N ARG A 1 36.81 -15.42 -0.47
CA ARG A 1 35.63 -14.86 0.21
C ARG A 1 35.44 -15.55 1.55
N GLY A 2 35.31 -14.75 2.63
CA GLY A 2 35.08 -15.27 3.98
C GLY A 2 36.30 -15.90 4.70
N VAL A 3 37.47 -15.85 4.09
CA VAL A 3 38.68 -16.43 4.66
C VAL A 3 39.74 -15.36 5.02
N SER A 4 39.85 -14.32 4.20
CA SER A 4 40.76 -13.19 4.41
C SER A 4 40.01 -11.88 4.62
N GLY A 5 40.72 -10.84 5.07
CA GLY A 5 40.17 -9.50 5.19
C GLY A 5 39.91 -8.83 3.82
N TYR A 6 39.60 -7.54 3.88
CA TYR A 6 39.39 -6.71 2.69
C TYR A 6 40.64 -5.83 2.49
N GLU A 7 40.98 -5.65 1.22
CA GLU A 7 42.04 -4.74 0.79
C GLU A 7 41.39 -3.55 0.07
N ARG A 8 41.94 -2.36 0.30
CA ARG A 8 41.53 -1.15 -0.40
C ARG A 8 42.20 -1.09 -1.76
N ILE A 9 41.41 -0.98 -2.81
CA ILE A 9 41.85 -0.85 -4.20
C ILE A 9 41.47 0.52 -4.78
N SER A 10 42.08 0.89 -5.90
CA SER A 10 41.72 2.09 -6.65
C SER A 10 40.38 1.91 -7.39
N TRP A 11 39.76 3.01 -7.78
CA TRP A 11 38.56 2.98 -8.63
C TRP A 11 38.86 2.39 -10.01
N GLU A 12 40.01 2.65 -10.58
CA GLU A 12 40.45 2.09 -11.86
C GLU A 12 40.54 0.56 -11.78
N GLU A 13 41.21 0.06 -10.79
CA GLU A 13 41.28 -1.39 -10.54
C GLU A 13 39.91 -2.02 -10.31
N ALA A 14 39.05 -1.38 -9.52
CA ALA A 14 37.70 -1.88 -9.28
C ALA A 14 36.85 -1.94 -10.55
N LEU A 15 36.93 -0.92 -11.38
CA LEU A 15 36.20 -0.87 -12.67
C LEU A 15 36.72 -1.91 -13.64
N ASP A 16 38.03 -2.10 -13.73
CA ASP A 16 38.64 -3.11 -14.59
C ASP A 16 38.26 -4.53 -14.17
N LEU A 17 38.27 -4.82 -12.88
CA LEU A 17 37.83 -6.11 -12.33
C LEU A 17 36.38 -6.39 -12.66
N VAL A 18 35.48 -5.43 -12.41
CA VAL A 18 34.04 -5.58 -12.69
C VAL A 18 33.79 -5.72 -14.20
N ALA A 19 34.38 -4.86 -15.01
CA ALA A 19 34.22 -4.92 -16.47
C ALA A 19 34.81 -6.23 -17.06
N GLY A 20 35.94 -6.66 -16.56
CA GLY A 20 36.55 -7.93 -16.94
C GLY A 20 35.67 -9.13 -16.64
N GLU A 21 35.09 -9.16 -15.44
CA GLU A 21 34.22 -10.26 -15.04
C GLU A 21 32.89 -10.25 -15.82
N ILE A 22 32.28 -9.10 -16.06
CA ILE A 22 31.10 -8.97 -16.90
C ILE A 22 31.39 -9.49 -18.32
N LYS A 23 32.52 -9.09 -18.92
CA LYS A 23 32.93 -9.58 -20.26
C LYS A 23 33.12 -11.09 -20.26
N ARG A 24 33.79 -11.62 -19.24
CA ARG A 24 34.01 -13.05 -19.08
C ARG A 24 32.68 -13.82 -18.99
N VAL A 25 31.79 -13.42 -18.09
CA VAL A 25 30.50 -14.09 -17.91
C VAL A 25 29.66 -14.03 -19.17
N LYS A 26 29.61 -12.90 -19.87
CA LYS A 26 28.89 -12.79 -21.16
C LYS A 26 29.45 -13.72 -22.22
N ARG A 27 30.78 -13.83 -22.32
CA ARG A 27 31.43 -14.70 -23.31
C ARG A 27 31.21 -16.17 -23.00
N ASP A 28 31.38 -16.57 -21.74
CA ASP A 28 31.47 -17.95 -21.33
C ASP A 28 30.08 -18.57 -21.05
N CYS A 29 29.13 -17.74 -20.56
CA CYS A 29 27.83 -18.18 -20.07
C CYS A 29 26.64 -17.47 -20.75
N GLY A 30 26.91 -16.44 -21.52
CA GLY A 30 25.87 -15.60 -22.14
C GLY A 30 25.33 -14.48 -21.24
N PRO A 31 24.60 -13.52 -21.80
CA PRO A 31 24.11 -12.36 -21.06
C PRO A 31 23.09 -12.72 -19.97
N GLY A 32 22.34 -13.81 -20.14
CA GLY A 32 21.40 -14.29 -19.14
C GLY A 32 22.01 -14.72 -17.81
N ALA A 33 23.34 -14.96 -17.78
CA ALA A 33 24.03 -15.26 -16.54
C ALA A 33 24.34 -14.02 -15.69
N ILE A 34 24.04 -12.83 -16.18
CA ILE A 34 24.14 -11.59 -15.41
C ILE A 34 22.81 -11.32 -14.74
N LEU A 35 22.78 -11.43 -13.42
CA LEU A 35 21.60 -11.15 -12.64
C LEU A 35 21.63 -9.70 -12.13
N ASN A 36 20.61 -8.93 -12.50
CA ASN A 36 20.40 -7.62 -11.89
C ASN A 36 19.48 -7.76 -10.68
N GLY A 37 20.09 -7.88 -9.50
CA GLY A 37 19.38 -7.79 -8.25
C GLY A 37 18.75 -6.40 -8.12
N SER A 38 17.48 -6.36 -7.80
CA SER A 38 16.68 -5.16 -7.76
C SER A 38 17.28 -4.04 -6.91
N GLY A 39 17.09 -2.81 -7.34
CA GLY A 39 17.34 -1.62 -6.53
C GLY A 39 16.14 -1.27 -5.67
N SER A 40 16.38 -0.50 -4.64
CA SER A 40 15.37 -0.05 -3.71
C SER A 40 15.09 1.44 -3.85
N HIS A 41 14.07 1.93 -3.20
CA HIS A 41 13.74 3.35 -3.07
C HIS A 41 14.82 4.19 -2.35
N HIS A 42 15.85 3.56 -1.82
CA HIS A 42 16.94 4.25 -1.12
C HIS A 42 17.93 4.95 -2.04
N THR A 43 17.85 4.71 -3.32
CA THR A 43 18.76 5.27 -4.32
C THR A 43 18.06 6.33 -5.15
N TRP A 44 17.71 7.42 -4.50
CA TRP A 44 17.09 8.56 -5.17
C TRP A 44 18.14 9.42 -5.91
N GLY A 45 17.66 10.19 -6.87
CA GLY A 45 18.47 11.08 -7.68
C GLY A 45 18.73 10.55 -9.09
N HIS A 46 19.38 11.36 -9.91
CA HIS A 46 19.58 11.07 -11.33
C HIS A 46 20.37 9.80 -11.62
N LEU A 47 21.34 9.48 -10.78
CA LEU A 47 22.17 8.30 -10.99
C LEU A 47 21.68 7.09 -10.22
N GLY A 48 21.21 7.30 -9.00
CA GLY A 48 20.86 6.22 -8.08
C GLY A 48 19.49 5.63 -8.28
N TYR A 49 18.54 6.39 -8.81
CA TYR A 49 17.17 5.89 -8.97
C TYR A 49 17.14 4.64 -9.86
N TRP A 50 16.48 3.62 -9.37
CA TRP A 50 16.55 2.27 -9.97
C TRP A 50 16.03 2.18 -11.42
N LEU A 51 15.13 3.07 -11.83
CA LEU A 51 14.65 3.20 -13.21
C LEU A 51 15.55 4.03 -14.12
N SER A 52 16.67 4.56 -13.63
CA SER A 52 17.52 5.47 -14.39
C SER A 52 18.86 4.82 -14.81
N ALA A 53 19.98 5.36 -14.41
CA ALA A 53 21.29 4.98 -14.92
C ALA A 53 21.63 3.49 -14.75
N ARG A 54 21.23 2.89 -13.61
CA ARG A 54 21.49 1.47 -13.35
C ARG A 54 20.77 0.56 -14.34
N LEU A 55 19.49 0.78 -14.53
CA LEU A 55 18.70 -0.04 -15.44
C LEU A 55 19.16 0.13 -16.88
N ARG A 56 19.52 1.36 -17.27
CA ARG A 56 20.16 1.62 -18.56
C ARG A 56 21.43 0.81 -18.76
N PHE A 57 22.31 0.81 -17.76
CA PHE A 57 23.56 0.05 -17.83
C PHE A 57 23.28 -1.43 -18.05
N PHE A 58 22.42 -2.04 -17.26
CA PHE A 58 22.11 -3.46 -17.42
C PHE A 58 21.40 -3.77 -18.75
N ASN A 59 20.53 -2.91 -19.22
CA ASN A 59 19.86 -3.09 -20.51
C ASN A 59 20.86 -3.05 -21.69
N SER A 60 21.89 -2.24 -21.60
CA SER A 60 22.93 -2.21 -22.64
C SER A 60 23.78 -3.47 -22.67
N LEU A 61 23.83 -4.21 -21.57
CA LEU A 61 24.58 -5.45 -21.45
C LEU A 61 23.79 -6.69 -21.84
N GLY A 62 22.47 -6.66 -21.67
CA GLY A 62 21.65 -7.85 -21.55
C GLY A 62 21.84 -8.52 -20.17
N PHE A 63 20.76 -8.96 -19.55
CA PHE A 63 20.77 -9.49 -18.20
C PHE A 63 19.48 -10.28 -17.89
N THR A 64 19.49 -11.02 -16.80
CA THR A 64 18.29 -11.62 -16.23
C THR A 64 17.71 -10.68 -15.17
N PRO A 65 16.51 -10.15 -15.38
CA PRO A 65 15.85 -9.30 -14.39
C PRO A 65 15.37 -10.13 -13.20
N VAL A 66 15.44 -9.55 -12.02
CA VAL A 66 14.69 -10.05 -10.87
C VAL A 66 13.31 -9.39 -10.91
N VAL A 67 12.29 -10.19 -11.00
CA VAL A 67 10.91 -9.72 -10.92
C VAL A 67 10.55 -9.52 -9.46
N HIS A 68 10.13 -8.31 -9.13
CA HIS A 68 9.50 -8.05 -7.85
C HIS A 68 8.20 -8.82 -7.74
N ASN A 69 8.05 -9.51 -6.67
CA ASN A 69 6.82 -10.19 -6.37
C ASN A 69 6.40 -9.90 -4.94
N PRO A 70 5.10 -9.90 -4.61
CA PRO A 70 4.51 -9.02 -3.60
C PRO A 70 5.32 -8.95 -2.29
N ASP A 71 6.21 -7.99 -2.23
CA ASP A 71 7.16 -7.78 -1.13
C ASP A 71 6.95 -6.45 -0.41
N SER A 72 6.32 -5.49 -1.06
CA SER A 72 6.15 -4.14 -0.53
C SER A 72 4.67 -3.83 -0.28
N TRP A 73 4.00 -3.30 -1.26
CA TRP A 73 2.58 -2.93 -1.17
C TRP A 73 1.71 -3.61 -2.24
N GLU A 74 2.29 -4.54 -2.96
CA GLU A 74 1.65 -5.22 -4.08
C GLU A 74 0.43 -6.03 -3.64
N GLY A 75 0.38 -6.49 -2.41
CA GLY A 75 -0.83 -7.10 -1.85
C GLY A 75 -2.01 -6.14 -1.86
N TRP A 76 -1.77 -4.85 -1.55
CA TRP A 76 -2.77 -3.82 -1.70
C TRP A 76 -3.14 -3.59 -3.16
N TYR A 77 -2.13 -3.42 -4.01
CA TYR A 77 -2.29 -3.20 -5.43
C TYR A 77 -3.17 -4.28 -6.09
N TRP A 78 -2.81 -5.54 -5.89
CA TRP A 78 -3.55 -6.67 -6.46
C TRP A 78 -4.95 -6.81 -5.87
N GLY A 79 -5.08 -6.68 -4.56
CA GLY A 79 -6.38 -6.75 -3.90
C GLY A 79 -7.32 -5.62 -4.32
N ALA A 80 -6.87 -4.39 -4.27
CA ALA A 80 -7.66 -3.22 -4.65
C ALA A 80 -8.04 -3.26 -6.15
N MET A 81 -7.13 -3.70 -7.03
CA MET A 81 -7.39 -3.81 -8.46
C MET A 81 -8.58 -4.72 -8.77
N HIS A 82 -8.69 -5.85 -8.10
CA HIS A 82 -9.78 -6.79 -8.30
C HIS A 82 -11.16 -6.22 -7.92
N HIS A 83 -11.20 -5.24 -7.03
CA HIS A 83 -12.43 -4.63 -6.54
C HIS A 83 -12.68 -3.22 -7.06
N TRP A 84 -11.63 -2.48 -7.36
CA TRP A 84 -11.74 -1.13 -7.88
C TRP A 84 -11.73 -1.06 -9.41
N GLY A 85 -11.25 -2.09 -10.05
CA GLY A 85 -11.16 -2.18 -11.52
C GLY A 85 -9.99 -1.42 -12.13
N HIS A 86 -9.23 -0.68 -11.36
CA HIS A 86 -8.02 0.02 -11.80
C HIS A 86 -6.85 -0.25 -10.86
N SER A 87 -5.70 -0.41 -11.46
CA SER A 87 -4.54 -0.93 -10.77
C SER A 87 -4.01 -0.08 -9.66
N SER A 88 -4.20 1.18 -9.65
CA SER A 88 -2.99 1.67 -9.09
C SER A 88 -3.12 2.54 -7.90
N ARG A 89 -4.20 3.16 -7.66
CA ARG A 89 -3.96 4.25 -6.73
C ARG A 89 -4.97 4.45 -5.62
N LEU A 90 -5.97 3.64 -5.55
CA LEU A 90 -6.88 3.71 -4.42
C LEU A 90 -6.11 3.41 -3.12
N GLY A 91 -6.01 4.40 -2.27
CA GLY A 91 -5.22 4.30 -1.04
C GLY A 91 -3.71 4.20 -1.23
N ALA A 92 -3.21 4.23 -2.45
CA ALA A 92 -1.78 4.10 -2.73
C ALA A 92 -1.09 5.43 -3.04
N GLY A 93 -1.83 6.44 -3.30
CA GLY A 93 -1.34 7.80 -3.46
C GLY A 93 -2.43 8.73 -2.99
N GLU A 94 -2.10 9.95 -2.75
CA GLU A 94 -3.11 10.89 -2.38
C GLU A 94 -3.86 11.37 -3.59
N ALA A 95 -5.15 11.22 -3.56
CA ALA A 95 -6.00 12.10 -4.33
C ALA A 95 -5.91 13.50 -3.68
N TYR A 96 -5.62 14.48 -4.47
CA TYR A 96 -5.54 15.87 -4.00
C TYR A 96 -6.82 16.25 -3.25
N GLY A 97 -6.67 16.90 -2.12
CA GLY A 97 -7.79 17.39 -1.33
C GLY A 97 -8.39 16.38 -0.36
N THR A 98 -7.98 15.12 -0.34
CA THR A 98 -8.59 14.14 0.58
C THR A 98 -8.25 14.38 2.05
N ILE A 99 -7.07 14.93 2.34
CA ILE A 99 -6.70 15.30 3.71
C ILE A 99 -7.47 16.55 4.14
N GLU A 100 -7.58 17.53 3.27
CA GLU A 100 -8.38 18.73 3.51
C GLU A 100 -9.85 18.38 3.74
N ASP A 101 -10.43 17.53 2.92
CA ASP A 101 -11.78 17.01 3.09
C ASP A 101 -11.93 16.25 4.42
N CYS A 102 -10.94 15.44 4.77
CA CYS A 102 -10.93 14.75 6.07
C CYS A 102 -10.95 15.74 7.24
N LEU A 103 -10.10 16.77 7.22
CA LEU A 103 -10.02 17.77 8.29
C LEU A 103 -11.28 18.62 8.41
N GLN A 104 -11.99 18.84 7.30
CA GLN A 104 -13.21 19.66 7.27
C GLN A 104 -14.46 18.86 7.58
N GLU A 105 -14.55 17.64 7.14
CA GLU A 105 -15.80 16.90 7.05
C GLU A 105 -15.82 15.58 7.84
N ALA A 106 -14.67 14.94 8.07
CA ALA A 106 -14.67 13.65 8.74
C ALA A 106 -14.95 13.79 10.24
N GLN A 107 -15.70 12.85 10.76
CA GLN A 107 -16.01 12.73 12.20
C GLN A 107 -15.13 11.70 12.89
N MET A 108 -14.57 10.78 12.10
CA MET A 108 -13.70 9.72 12.57
C MET A 108 -12.61 9.40 11.55
N VAL A 109 -11.44 9.03 12.03
CA VAL A 109 -10.36 8.41 11.23
C VAL A 109 -10.06 7.04 11.80
N VAL A 110 -10.06 6.04 10.95
CA VAL A 110 -9.63 4.69 11.28
C VAL A 110 -8.26 4.45 10.66
N PHE A 111 -7.20 4.42 11.47
CA PHE A 111 -5.87 3.99 11.06
C PHE A 111 -5.84 2.46 11.12
N TRP A 112 -5.84 1.81 9.96
CA TRP A 112 -5.84 0.35 9.90
C TRP A 112 -4.52 -0.18 9.39
N SER A 113 -3.77 -0.80 10.27
CA SER A 113 -2.41 -1.29 10.00
C SER A 113 -1.51 -0.20 9.41
N SER A 114 -1.66 1.01 9.92
CA SER A 114 -1.06 2.24 9.37
C SER A 114 -0.31 2.98 10.47
N ASP A 115 0.99 3.18 10.24
CA ASP A 115 1.87 3.93 11.13
C ASP A 115 2.64 5.02 10.36
N PRO A 116 1.95 6.09 9.91
CA PRO A 116 2.59 7.14 9.13
C PRO A 116 3.66 7.91 9.90
N GLU A 117 3.68 7.88 11.22
CA GLU A 117 4.74 8.52 12.00
C GLU A 117 6.07 7.76 11.95
N ALA A 118 6.02 6.42 11.87
CA ALA A 118 7.23 5.61 11.71
C ALA A 118 7.73 5.55 10.27
N THR A 119 6.84 5.71 9.30
CA THR A 119 7.16 5.53 7.89
C THR A 119 7.21 6.84 7.11
N GLY A 120 7.12 7.96 7.81
CA GLY A 120 7.21 9.30 7.23
C GLY A 120 8.52 9.56 6.49
N GLY A 121 8.49 10.44 5.52
CA GLY A 121 9.68 11.03 4.92
C GLY A 121 10.12 10.49 3.58
N VAL A 122 9.65 9.32 3.12
CA VAL A 122 10.04 8.82 1.79
C VAL A 122 9.23 9.49 0.69
N TYR A 123 7.94 9.61 0.89
CA TYR A 123 6.99 10.16 -0.09
C TYR A 123 6.18 11.33 0.45
N GLY A 124 6.38 11.68 1.69
CA GLY A 124 5.68 12.76 2.34
C GLY A 124 6.66 13.75 2.95
N ALA A 125 6.27 14.99 3.03
CA ALA A 125 6.98 15.98 3.82
C ALA A 125 6.62 15.81 5.29
N PHE A 126 7.45 16.37 6.16
CA PHE A 126 7.19 16.39 7.61
C PHE A 126 5.87 17.10 7.99
N GLU A 127 5.33 17.89 7.11
CA GLU A 127 4.01 18.52 7.24
C GLU A 127 2.87 17.53 7.50
N GLY A 128 3.01 16.28 7.05
CA GLY A 128 2.02 15.24 7.33
C GLY A 128 1.80 15.03 8.82
N THR A 129 2.83 15.06 9.64
CA THR A 129 2.72 14.98 11.10
C THR A 129 1.88 16.14 11.66
N ILE A 130 2.10 17.36 11.18
CA ILE A 130 1.33 18.54 11.61
C ILE A 130 -0.15 18.35 11.27
N ARG A 131 -0.46 17.95 10.06
CA ARG A 131 -1.85 17.72 9.62
C ARG A 131 -2.53 16.60 10.41
N ARG A 132 -1.81 15.56 10.77
CA ARG A 132 -2.34 14.51 11.65
C ARG A 132 -2.58 15.00 13.08
N GLN A 133 -1.74 15.91 13.60
CA GLN A 133 -2.00 16.55 14.88
C GLN A 133 -3.27 17.39 14.85
N TRP A 134 -3.58 18.08 13.75
CA TRP A 134 -4.83 18.80 13.59
C TRP A 134 -6.08 17.92 13.71
N LEU A 135 -6.00 16.63 13.34
CA LEU A 135 -7.11 15.70 13.60
C LEU A 135 -7.50 15.67 15.08
N LYS A 136 -6.49 15.65 15.95
CA LYS A 136 -6.69 15.65 17.41
C LYS A 136 -7.20 17.01 17.90
N GLU A 137 -6.63 18.09 17.42
CA GLU A 137 -7.02 19.45 17.79
C GLU A 137 -8.45 19.77 17.36
N LEU A 138 -8.88 19.29 16.22
CA LEU A 138 -10.24 19.41 15.72
C LEU A 138 -11.23 18.45 16.40
N GLY A 139 -10.77 17.57 17.29
CA GLY A 139 -11.63 16.65 18.02
C GLY A 139 -12.18 15.50 17.17
N ILE A 140 -11.56 15.21 16.03
CA ILE A 140 -11.92 14.07 15.19
C ILE A 140 -11.59 12.77 15.94
N LYS A 141 -12.52 11.84 15.98
CA LYS A 141 -12.30 10.57 16.68
C LYS A 141 -11.27 9.72 15.98
N LEU A 142 -10.35 9.15 16.76
CA LEU A 142 -9.26 8.33 16.22
C LEU A 142 -9.38 6.90 16.72
N VAL A 143 -9.30 5.96 15.78
CA VAL A 143 -9.28 4.52 16.04
C VAL A 143 -8.07 3.93 15.36
N HIS A 144 -7.27 3.16 16.08
CA HIS A 144 -6.09 2.47 15.58
C HIS A 144 -6.33 0.98 15.62
N ILE A 145 -6.24 0.32 14.46
CA ILE A 145 -6.37 -1.14 14.32
C ILE A 145 -4.99 -1.66 13.88
N ASP A 146 -4.23 -2.14 14.84
CA ASP A 146 -2.86 -2.60 14.62
C ASP A 146 -2.49 -3.64 15.69
N PRO A 147 -1.77 -4.72 15.36
CA PRO A 147 -1.31 -5.71 16.33
C PRO A 147 -0.50 -5.14 17.50
N PHE A 148 0.17 -4.01 17.30
CA PHE A 148 0.91 -3.34 18.36
C PHE A 148 0.52 -1.86 18.46
N TYR A 149 0.79 -1.26 19.63
CA TYR A 149 0.54 0.16 19.88
C TYR A 149 1.64 0.98 19.21
N ASN A 150 1.39 1.40 17.95
CA ASN A 150 2.37 2.01 17.08
C ASN A 150 2.62 3.49 17.39
N HIS A 151 3.60 4.10 16.69
CA HIS A 151 4.02 5.49 16.93
C HIS A 151 2.88 6.50 16.67
N THR A 152 2.08 6.26 15.65
CA THR A 152 0.93 7.11 15.33
C THR A 152 -0.11 7.07 16.44
N ALA A 153 -0.43 5.90 16.96
CA ALA A 153 -1.32 5.74 18.10
C ALA A 153 -0.75 6.41 19.37
N ALA A 154 0.55 6.28 19.59
CA ALA A 154 1.22 6.90 20.74
C ALA A 154 1.19 8.43 20.67
N LEU A 155 1.40 9.02 19.48
CA LEU A 155 1.40 10.46 19.29
C LEU A 155 -0.02 11.05 19.37
N LEU A 156 -0.95 10.44 18.64
CA LEU A 156 -2.28 11.03 18.45
C LEU A 156 -3.26 10.63 19.55
N GLY A 157 -3.06 9.46 20.17
CA GLY A 157 -4.05 8.88 21.08
C GLY A 157 -5.25 8.31 20.32
N GLY A 158 -6.32 8.03 21.06
CA GLY A 158 -7.54 7.43 20.51
C GLY A 158 -7.74 5.99 20.98
N LYS A 159 -8.72 5.29 20.38
CA LYS A 159 -8.99 3.89 20.72
C LYS A 159 -8.07 2.97 19.93
N TRP A 160 -7.38 2.08 20.60
CA TRP A 160 -6.59 1.04 20.00
C TRP A 160 -7.28 -0.31 20.09
N LEU A 161 -7.30 -1.03 18.97
CA LEU A 161 -7.76 -2.41 18.83
C LEU A 161 -6.60 -3.24 18.27
N ALA A 162 -6.24 -4.33 18.96
CA ALA A 162 -5.08 -5.16 18.65
C ALA A 162 -5.51 -6.53 18.06
N PRO A 163 -5.76 -6.63 16.76
CA PRO A 163 -6.02 -7.92 16.14
C PRO A 163 -4.76 -8.78 16.12
N ARG A 164 -4.92 -10.08 16.09
CA ARG A 164 -3.80 -10.97 15.78
C ARG A 164 -3.21 -10.64 14.42
N PRO A 165 -1.90 -10.73 14.22
CA PRO A 165 -1.29 -10.52 12.92
C PRO A 165 -1.95 -11.36 11.81
N ALA A 166 -2.09 -10.77 10.61
CA ALA A 166 -2.67 -11.40 9.43
C ALA A 166 -4.19 -11.74 9.50
N THR A 167 -4.91 -11.27 10.53
CA THR A 167 -6.35 -11.54 10.68
C THR A 167 -7.25 -10.32 10.38
N GLY A 168 -6.70 -9.24 9.88
CA GLY A 168 -7.44 -8.02 9.61
C GLY A 168 -8.65 -8.22 8.70
N ASN A 169 -8.59 -9.18 7.77
CA ASN A 169 -9.71 -9.50 6.91
C ASN A 169 -10.93 -10.03 7.69
N ALA A 170 -10.71 -10.89 8.68
CA ALA A 170 -11.80 -11.40 9.51
C ALA A 170 -12.52 -10.28 10.28
N LEU A 171 -11.77 -9.32 10.79
CA LEU A 171 -12.34 -8.14 11.43
C LEU A 171 -13.16 -7.29 10.45
N ALA A 172 -12.66 -7.09 9.23
CA ALA A 172 -13.37 -6.33 8.19
C ALA A 172 -14.70 -6.98 7.79
N LEU A 173 -14.69 -8.29 7.61
CA LEU A 173 -15.92 -9.04 7.29
C LEU A 173 -16.94 -8.98 8.43
N ALA A 174 -16.50 -8.99 9.69
CA ALA A 174 -17.40 -8.84 10.83
C ALA A 174 -18.00 -7.44 10.95
N ILE A 175 -17.26 -6.39 10.58
CA ILE A 175 -17.81 -5.04 10.45
C ILE A 175 -18.87 -5.00 9.36
N ALA A 176 -18.58 -5.58 8.18
CA ALA A 176 -19.52 -5.69 7.08
C ALA A 176 -20.78 -6.48 7.48
N TYR A 177 -20.63 -7.56 8.27
CA TYR A 177 -21.75 -8.32 8.80
C TYR A 177 -22.70 -7.44 9.62
N VAL A 178 -22.16 -6.65 10.55
CA VAL A 178 -22.98 -5.73 11.36
C VAL A 178 -23.69 -4.70 10.49
N TRP A 179 -22.99 -4.13 9.51
CA TRP A 179 -23.61 -3.14 8.61
C TRP A 179 -24.73 -3.72 7.74
N ILE A 180 -24.56 -4.96 7.28
CA ILE A 180 -25.58 -5.65 6.48
C ILE A 180 -26.80 -5.99 7.34
N THR A 181 -26.57 -6.51 8.55
CA THR A 181 -27.67 -6.98 9.40
C THR A 181 -28.40 -5.87 10.15
N GLU A 182 -27.75 -4.73 10.37
CA GLU A 182 -28.31 -3.57 11.06
C GLU A 182 -28.64 -2.40 10.11
N ASP A 183 -28.52 -2.62 8.79
CA ASP A 183 -28.83 -1.61 7.76
C ASP A 183 -27.98 -0.32 7.88
N LEU A 184 -26.71 -0.46 8.24
CA LEU A 184 -25.78 0.66 8.49
C LEU A 184 -24.87 0.98 7.29
N TYR A 185 -25.27 0.65 6.08
CA TYR A 185 -24.53 0.97 4.86
C TYR A 185 -25.32 1.85 3.91
N ASP A 186 -24.66 2.55 3.02
CA ASP A 186 -25.26 3.44 2.03
C ASP A 186 -25.87 2.64 0.88
N LYS A 187 -27.14 2.26 1.01
CA LYS A 187 -27.86 1.44 0.03
C LYS A 187 -27.90 2.07 -1.36
N SER A 188 -28.10 3.39 -1.41
CA SER A 188 -28.15 4.11 -2.68
C SER A 188 -26.81 4.10 -3.39
N TYR A 189 -25.75 4.41 -2.66
CA TYR A 189 -24.40 4.37 -3.22
C TYR A 189 -24.03 2.95 -3.71
N VAL A 190 -24.33 1.94 -2.91
CA VAL A 190 -24.06 0.55 -3.27
C VAL A 190 -24.81 0.16 -4.53
N ALA A 191 -26.10 0.51 -4.63
CA ALA A 191 -26.91 0.20 -5.82
C ALA A 191 -26.40 0.90 -7.09
N ASP A 192 -25.97 2.17 -6.96
CA ASP A 192 -25.62 3.00 -8.11
C ASP A 192 -24.14 2.85 -8.53
N ARG A 193 -23.26 2.45 -7.61
CA ARG A 193 -21.81 2.54 -7.78
C ARG A 193 -21.05 1.23 -7.61
N THR A 194 -21.73 0.15 -7.30
CA THR A 194 -21.06 -1.16 -7.11
C THR A 194 -21.69 -2.25 -7.95
N VAL A 195 -20.90 -3.30 -8.19
CA VAL A 195 -21.36 -4.53 -8.86
C VAL A 195 -20.98 -5.71 -7.98
N GLY A 196 -21.90 -6.67 -7.81
CA GLY A 196 -21.62 -7.90 -7.08
C GLY A 196 -21.79 -7.81 -5.57
N PHE A 197 -22.44 -6.77 -5.05
CA PHE A 197 -22.69 -6.63 -3.61
C PHE A 197 -23.48 -7.81 -3.04
N ASP A 198 -24.41 -8.39 -3.80
CA ASP A 198 -25.18 -9.54 -3.34
C ASP A 198 -24.28 -10.76 -3.06
N LYS A 199 -23.22 -10.95 -3.83
CA LYS A 199 -22.24 -12.02 -3.56
C LYS A 199 -21.43 -11.76 -2.29
N LEU A 200 -21.00 -10.51 -2.08
CA LEU A 200 -20.37 -10.14 -0.83
C LEU A 200 -21.29 -10.39 0.35
N LYS A 201 -22.56 -10.01 0.22
CA LYS A 201 -23.59 -10.23 1.25
C LYS A 201 -23.78 -11.72 1.55
N GLN A 202 -23.90 -12.55 0.53
CA GLN A 202 -24.01 -14.01 0.68
C GLN A 202 -22.80 -14.59 1.42
N SER A 203 -21.60 -14.21 1.03
CA SER A 203 -20.36 -14.66 1.68
C SER A 203 -20.28 -14.20 3.15
N VAL A 204 -20.62 -12.94 3.42
CA VAL A 204 -20.58 -12.38 4.79
C VAL A 204 -21.65 -13.01 5.69
N LEU A 205 -22.85 -13.28 5.15
CA LEU A 205 -23.92 -13.92 5.90
C LEU A 205 -23.72 -15.44 6.07
N GLY A 206 -22.77 -16.04 5.35
CA GLY A 206 -22.47 -17.46 5.43
C GLY A 206 -23.32 -18.34 4.54
N ASP A 207 -23.99 -17.78 3.55
CA ASP A 207 -24.84 -18.53 2.62
C ASP A 207 -24.01 -19.49 1.72
N GLU A 208 -22.74 -19.17 1.50
CA GLU A 208 -21.86 -19.97 0.65
C GLU A 208 -21.16 -21.12 1.42
N ASP A 209 -20.75 -20.88 2.66
CA ASP A 209 -19.90 -21.80 3.43
C ASP A 209 -20.52 -22.26 4.77
N GLY A 210 -21.73 -21.79 5.06
CA GLY A 210 -22.43 -22.09 6.33
C GLY A 210 -21.86 -21.34 7.54
N ILE A 211 -20.93 -20.39 7.34
CA ILE A 211 -20.22 -19.69 8.41
C ILE A 211 -20.48 -18.20 8.36
N PRO A 212 -21.49 -17.67 9.07
CA PRO A 212 -21.72 -16.22 9.17
C PRO A 212 -20.49 -15.52 9.80
N LYS A 213 -20.05 -14.45 9.19
CA LYS A 213 -18.85 -13.70 9.62
C LYS A 213 -19.19 -12.74 10.76
N THR A 214 -19.78 -13.28 11.82
CA THR A 214 -20.26 -12.50 12.97
C THR A 214 -19.10 -11.90 13.79
N PRO A 215 -19.37 -10.90 14.63
CA PRO A 215 -18.38 -10.43 15.60
C PRO A 215 -17.83 -11.53 16.54
N GLU A 216 -18.62 -12.54 16.87
CA GLU A 216 -18.17 -13.70 17.68
C GLU A 216 -17.27 -14.65 16.88
N TRP A 217 -17.54 -14.82 15.58
CA TRP A 217 -16.66 -15.58 14.70
C TRP A 217 -15.30 -14.91 14.62
N GLN A 218 -15.23 -13.59 14.35
CA GLN A 218 -13.95 -12.89 14.26
C GLN A 218 -13.21 -12.82 15.61
N GLU A 219 -13.92 -12.83 16.75
CA GLU A 219 -13.26 -12.86 18.05
C GLU A 219 -12.37 -14.11 18.22
N LYS A 220 -12.81 -15.24 17.67
CA LYS A 220 -11.99 -16.45 17.63
C LYS A 220 -10.79 -16.31 16.68
N GLU A 221 -10.99 -15.67 15.54
CA GLU A 221 -9.96 -15.48 14.51
C GLU A 221 -8.98 -14.35 14.86
N ALA A 222 -9.49 -13.16 15.10
CA ALA A 222 -8.70 -11.95 15.27
C ALA A 222 -8.45 -11.55 16.72
N GLY A 223 -9.22 -12.07 17.66
CA GLY A 223 -9.04 -11.81 19.09
C GLY A 223 -9.62 -10.49 19.58
N ILE A 224 -10.33 -9.73 18.74
CA ILE A 224 -11.01 -8.52 19.18
C ILE A 224 -12.36 -8.88 19.80
N PRO A 225 -12.68 -8.43 21.02
CA PRO A 225 -13.96 -8.74 21.65
C PRO A 225 -15.16 -8.35 20.76
N ALA A 226 -16.12 -9.25 20.59
CA ALA A 226 -17.28 -9.04 19.72
C ALA A 226 -18.04 -7.74 20.03
N LYS A 227 -18.14 -7.37 21.31
CA LYS A 227 -18.73 -6.10 21.74
C LYS A 227 -18.02 -4.88 21.18
N ASP A 228 -16.68 -4.93 21.09
CA ASP A 228 -15.88 -3.81 20.57
C ASP A 228 -16.01 -3.68 19.07
N VAL A 229 -16.13 -4.80 18.35
CA VAL A 229 -16.39 -4.82 16.91
C VAL A 229 -17.78 -4.23 16.62
N ARG A 230 -18.81 -4.63 17.36
CA ARG A 230 -20.15 -4.03 17.20
C ARG A 230 -20.15 -2.53 17.48
N ALA A 231 -19.48 -2.11 18.53
CA ALA A 231 -19.38 -0.68 18.87
C ALA A 231 -18.68 0.12 17.77
N LEU A 232 -17.56 -0.39 17.24
CA LEU A 232 -16.86 0.22 16.13
C LEU A 232 -17.72 0.24 14.86
N ALA A 233 -18.33 -0.89 14.50
CA ALA A 233 -19.15 -0.99 13.29
C ALA A 233 -20.33 -0.02 13.32
N ARG A 234 -21.05 0.06 14.43
CA ARG A 234 -22.17 1.01 14.59
C ARG A 234 -21.71 2.46 14.56
N GLN A 235 -20.59 2.76 15.21
CA GLN A 235 -20.01 4.09 15.17
C GLN A 235 -19.58 4.49 13.77
N TRP A 236 -18.86 3.62 13.08
CA TRP A 236 -18.40 3.85 11.71
C TRP A 236 -19.59 3.93 10.72
N GLY A 237 -20.57 3.05 10.85
CA GLY A 237 -21.74 3.04 9.99
C GLY A 237 -22.64 4.30 10.11
N THR A 238 -22.43 5.11 11.14
CA THR A 238 -23.23 6.33 11.39
C THR A 238 -22.40 7.62 11.32
N GLN A 239 -21.11 7.55 11.11
CA GLN A 239 -20.21 8.70 11.08
C GLN A 239 -19.44 8.78 9.77
N LYS A 240 -19.24 9.99 9.26
CA LYS A 240 -18.33 10.24 8.15
C LYS A 240 -16.93 9.80 8.55
N THR A 241 -16.39 8.79 7.92
CA THR A 241 -15.13 8.19 8.33
C THR A 241 -14.11 8.18 7.20
N TYR A 242 -12.93 8.68 7.53
CA TYR A 242 -11.76 8.51 6.68
C TYR A 242 -11.02 7.23 7.09
N LEU A 243 -10.78 6.33 6.13
CA LEU A 243 -10.01 5.12 6.35
C LEU A 243 -8.55 5.35 5.97
N ALA A 244 -7.68 5.46 6.96
CA ALA A 244 -6.25 5.54 6.79
C ALA A 244 -5.68 4.13 6.63
N ALA A 245 -5.82 3.59 5.42
CA ALA A 245 -5.28 2.30 5.00
C ALA A 245 -4.79 2.44 3.55
N GLY A 246 -4.00 1.50 3.09
CA GLY A 246 -3.52 1.52 1.73
C GLY A 246 -2.20 0.79 1.55
N GLY A 247 -1.60 0.94 0.40
CA GLY A 247 -0.42 0.19 0.01
C GLY A 247 0.87 1.00 0.01
N ILE A 248 0.97 2.01 -0.83
CA ILE A 248 2.18 2.82 -0.99
C ILE A 248 2.38 3.73 0.23
N ASN A 249 3.45 4.33 0.44
CA ASN A 249 3.66 5.31 1.51
C ASN A 249 3.55 4.75 2.94
N GLY A 250 3.98 3.52 3.14
CA GLY A 250 4.17 2.94 4.47
C GLY A 250 2.91 2.54 5.21
N PHE A 251 1.86 2.37 4.51
CA PHE A 251 0.56 2.12 5.07
C PHE A 251 0.15 0.69 4.90
N GLY A 252 -0.69 0.25 5.77
CA GLY A 252 -1.34 -1.01 5.62
C GLY A 252 -0.36 -2.18 5.58
N SER A 253 0.47 -2.33 6.59
CA SER A 253 1.34 -3.51 6.73
C SER A 253 0.59 -4.82 6.56
N ALA A 254 -0.72 -4.83 6.83
CA ALA A 254 -1.59 -5.97 6.61
C ALA A 254 -1.63 -6.44 5.16
N CYS A 255 -1.37 -5.59 4.17
CA CYS A 255 -1.27 -6.01 2.77
C CYS A 255 -0.05 -6.89 2.49
N ARG A 256 0.92 -6.96 3.41
CA ARG A 256 2.17 -7.71 3.27
C ARG A 256 2.13 -9.10 3.89
N CYS A 257 0.99 -9.54 4.33
CA CYS A 257 0.80 -10.90 4.83
C CYS A 257 0.18 -11.82 3.78
N ALA A 258 0.11 -13.12 4.06
CA ALA A 258 -0.44 -14.12 3.14
C ALA A 258 -1.89 -13.84 2.72
N THR A 259 -2.67 -13.18 3.57
CA THR A 259 -4.07 -12.77 3.33
C THR A 259 -4.21 -11.29 3.00
N GLY A 260 -3.14 -10.66 2.56
CA GLY A 260 -3.08 -9.22 2.32
C GLY A 260 -3.98 -8.75 1.19
N ASN A 261 -4.16 -9.58 0.17
CA ASN A 261 -5.07 -9.30 -0.94
C ASN A 261 -6.53 -9.24 -0.48
N GLU A 262 -6.94 -10.18 0.35
CA GLU A 262 -8.30 -10.25 0.90
C GLU A 262 -8.57 -9.07 1.82
N TRP A 263 -7.59 -8.72 2.66
CA TRP A 263 -7.69 -7.52 3.47
C TRP A 263 -7.86 -6.25 2.62
N ALA A 264 -7.07 -6.08 1.57
CA ALA A 264 -7.17 -4.92 0.67
C ALA A 264 -8.53 -4.85 -0.03
N ARG A 265 -9.05 -5.98 -0.50
CA ARG A 265 -10.42 -6.08 -1.07
C ARG A 265 -11.47 -5.63 -0.06
N SER A 266 -11.36 -6.11 1.17
CA SER A 266 -12.31 -5.75 2.23
C SER A 266 -12.27 -4.26 2.57
N MET A 267 -11.10 -3.61 2.54
CA MET A 267 -11.02 -2.15 2.72
C MET A 267 -11.79 -1.40 1.64
N VAL A 268 -11.67 -1.82 0.39
CA VAL A 268 -12.46 -1.24 -0.72
C VAL A 268 -13.95 -1.48 -0.52
N CYS A 269 -14.35 -2.70 -0.14
CA CYS A 269 -15.75 -3.03 0.12
C CYS A 269 -16.35 -2.19 1.25
N LEU A 270 -15.65 -2.07 2.38
CA LEU A 270 -16.12 -1.26 3.50
C LEU A 270 -16.33 0.19 3.10
N MET A 271 -15.38 0.77 2.37
CA MET A 271 -15.52 2.15 1.93
C MET A 271 -16.61 2.34 0.88
N ALA A 272 -16.80 1.38 -0.02
CA ALA A 272 -17.92 1.39 -0.95
C ALA A 272 -19.28 1.32 -0.21
N MET A 273 -19.35 0.51 0.84
CA MET A 273 -20.57 0.45 1.69
C MET A 273 -20.84 1.76 2.43
N GLN A 274 -19.86 2.59 2.64
CA GLN A 274 -19.99 3.89 3.31
C GLN A 274 -20.10 5.07 2.33
N GLY A 275 -20.02 4.86 1.03
CA GLY A 275 -20.13 5.91 0.03
C GLY A 275 -18.82 6.62 -0.25
N LEU A 276 -17.78 5.87 -0.57
CA LEU A 276 -16.44 6.37 -0.90
C LEU A 276 -16.48 7.57 -1.87
N GLY A 277 -15.83 8.65 -1.50
CA GLY A 277 -15.77 9.91 -2.25
C GLY A 277 -16.86 10.92 -1.85
N LYS A 278 -17.78 10.58 -0.95
CA LYS A 278 -18.63 11.58 -0.31
C LYS A 278 -17.80 12.43 0.67
N PRO A 279 -18.22 13.69 0.95
CA PRO A 279 -17.50 14.55 1.88
C PRO A 279 -17.21 13.85 3.22
N GLY A 280 -15.94 13.80 3.61
CA GLY A 280 -15.45 13.13 4.81
C GLY A 280 -15.35 11.61 4.74
N VAL A 281 -15.71 10.99 3.62
CA VAL A 281 -15.68 9.52 3.43
C VAL A 281 -14.66 9.17 2.37
N ASN A 282 -13.42 9.06 2.76
CA ASN A 282 -12.31 8.82 1.86
C ASN A 282 -11.38 7.71 2.35
N LEU A 283 -10.51 7.26 1.45
CA LEU A 283 -9.50 6.25 1.70
C LEU A 283 -8.14 6.76 1.24
N GLY A 284 -7.17 6.72 2.13
CA GLY A 284 -5.81 7.14 1.79
C GLY A 284 -4.84 6.92 2.94
N GLY A 285 -3.56 7.14 2.68
CA GLY A 285 -2.51 6.79 3.63
C GLY A 285 -2.33 7.75 4.80
N MET A 286 -2.88 8.94 4.78
CA MET A 286 -2.66 9.99 5.77
C MET A 286 -1.18 10.36 6.01
N GLN A 287 -0.31 9.99 5.11
CA GLN A 287 1.12 10.21 5.28
C GLN A 287 1.59 11.51 4.65
N GLN A 288 0.97 11.92 3.56
CA GLN A 288 1.49 13.01 2.77
C GLN A 288 1.22 14.36 3.41
N GLY A 289 2.26 15.16 3.49
CA GLY A 289 2.19 16.53 3.93
C GLY A 289 1.74 17.46 2.82
N THR A 290 2.33 17.32 1.65
CA THR A 290 2.06 18.11 0.46
C THR A 290 1.65 17.23 -0.70
N PRO A 291 0.92 17.75 -1.67
CA PRO A 291 0.71 17.05 -2.93
C PRO A 291 2.05 16.71 -3.57
N VAL A 292 2.33 15.43 -3.72
CA VAL A 292 3.53 14.98 -4.41
C VAL A 292 3.23 14.98 -5.90
N ASP A 293 3.81 15.93 -6.60
CA ASP A 293 3.76 15.94 -8.04
C ASP A 293 4.52 14.74 -8.61
N HIS A 294 3.93 14.05 -9.58
CA HIS A 294 4.58 12.96 -10.28
C HIS A 294 5.87 13.38 -11.01
N ARG A 295 6.13 14.64 -11.19
CA ARG A 295 7.42 15.19 -11.62
C ARG A 295 8.58 14.89 -10.70
N PHE A 296 8.32 14.27 -9.58
CA PHE A 296 9.32 13.68 -8.73
C PHE A 296 10.25 12.69 -9.47
N TYR A 297 9.83 12.14 -10.56
CA TYR A 297 10.58 11.18 -11.38
C TYR A 297 11.32 11.83 -12.55
N PHE A 298 11.85 13.00 -12.40
CA PHE A 298 12.72 13.64 -13.41
C PHE A 298 12.27 13.40 -14.86
N PRO A 299 11.19 14.05 -15.31
CA PRO A 299 10.76 13.93 -16.71
C PRO A 299 11.90 14.29 -17.64
N GLY A 300 12.05 13.55 -18.70
CA GLY A 300 13.15 13.72 -19.66
C GLY A 300 14.36 12.83 -19.42
N TYR A 301 14.65 12.40 -18.20
CA TYR A 301 15.69 11.40 -17.97
C TYR A 301 15.23 10.01 -18.40
N ALA A 302 13.95 9.74 -18.23
CA ALA A 302 13.31 8.53 -18.71
C ALA A 302 12.94 8.60 -20.19
N GLU A 303 12.67 9.80 -20.72
CA GLU A 303 12.07 10.00 -22.03
C GLU A 303 13.02 10.50 -23.09
N GLY A 304 13.98 11.29 -22.77
CA GLY A 304 14.68 12.10 -23.77
C GLY A 304 16.18 11.96 -23.83
N GLY A 305 16.79 11.32 -22.88
CA GLY A 305 18.26 11.28 -22.81
C GLY A 305 18.91 10.20 -23.64
N PHE A 306 18.12 9.30 -24.22
CA PHE A 306 18.67 8.09 -24.80
C PHE A 306 18.05 7.78 -26.16
N SER A 307 18.88 7.81 -27.17
CA SER A 307 18.50 7.32 -28.50
C SER A 307 18.45 5.81 -28.51
N GLY A 308 17.55 5.25 -29.29
CA GLY A 308 17.38 3.81 -29.48
C GLY A 308 16.13 3.28 -28.78
N ASP A 309 16.05 1.99 -28.62
CA ASP A 309 14.90 1.24 -28.06
C ASP A 309 14.66 1.50 -26.58
N TYR A 310 15.17 2.60 -26.06
CA TYR A 310 15.28 2.85 -24.65
C TYR A 310 14.43 4.03 -24.23
N GLN A 311 13.23 3.75 -23.82
CA GLN A 311 12.34 4.76 -23.27
C GLN A 311 11.94 4.37 -21.84
N GLY A 312 12.25 5.24 -20.89
CA GLY A 312 12.23 4.98 -19.47
C GLY A 312 11.08 4.14 -18.92
N THR A 313 9.89 4.67 -18.91
CA THR A 313 8.71 3.92 -18.44
C THR A 313 8.27 2.80 -19.37
N ALA A 314 8.40 2.99 -20.65
CA ALA A 314 8.15 1.94 -21.63
C ALA A 314 9.08 0.74 -21.44
N MET A 315 10.22 0.98 -20.86
CA MET A 315 11.21 -0.04 -20.58
C MET A 315 10.88 -0.89 -19.37
N ALA A 316 10.36 -0.33 -18.31
CA ALA A 316 9.82 -1.12 -17.21
C ALA A 316 8.72 -2.04 -17.73
N VAL A 317 7.82 -1.52 -18.57
CA VAL A 317 6.78 -2.30 -19.25
C VAL A 317 7.39 -3.31 -20.23
N SER A 318 8.41 -2.92 -21.00
CA SER A 318 9.05 -3.83 -21.95
C SER A 318 9.87 -4.94 -21.28
N LEU A 319 10.36 -4.71 -20.07
CA LEU A 319 10.98 -5.77 -19.26
C LEU A 319 9.94 -6.82 -18.86
N TYR A 320 8.76 -6.40 -18.46
CA TYR A 320 7.65 -7.33 -18.20
C TYR A 320 7.18 -8.06 -19.48
N GLN A 321 7.21 -7.37 -20.61
CA GLN A 321 6.81 -7.97 -21.89
C GLN A 321 7.87 -8.87 -22.53
N ARG A 322 9.13 -8.72 -22.16
CA ARG A 322 10.26 -9.53 -22.70
C ARG A 322 10.61 -10.75 -21.86
N MET A 323 9.86 -10.99 -20.81
CA MET A 323 9.98 -12.27 -20.09
C MET A 323 9.25 -13.36 -20.85
N PRO A 324 9.87 -14.53 -21.05
CA PRO A 324 9.21 -15.65 -21.67
C PRO A 324 8.04 -16.17 -20.86
#